data_04a6f06de52a0f5d7d799b9d1446890b
#
_entry.id   04a6f06de52a0f5d7d799b9d1446890b
#
_cell.length_a   1.000
_cell.length_b   1.000
_cell.length_c   1.000
_cell.angle_alpha   90.00
_cell.angle_beta   90.00
_cell.angle_gamma   90.00
#
_symmetry.space_group_name_H-M   'P 1'
#
loop_
_entity.id
_entity.type
_entity.pdbx_description
1 polymer ?
#
loop_
_entity_poly.entity_id
_entity_poly.type
_entity_poly.pdbx_seq_one_letter_code
_entity_poly.pdbx_strand_id
1 'polypeptide(L)'
;KNTLLNIAKHWETGEKLPEEDYIKLCKNRTFNCGIATLRQLHFAITDLRLHSNKSEYKGKEADQIRREIAQNTTVIEPIDEDKFLCCFSHIFAGGYSAGYYSYKWAEVLSADAFSMFEEANLENTKNVKATGKRFKDTVLSLGGSLSPLEVFKLFRGREPKTDSLIKHLGLSLIHISEPTRLR
;
A
#
# COMPACT_ATOMS: atom_id res chain seq x y z
N LYS A 1 17.04 -4.72 9.94
CA LYS A 1 17.73 -4.13 11.09
C LYS A 1 19.20 -3.85 10.78
N ASN A 2 20.00 -4.89 10.57
CA ASN A 2 21.47 -4.78 10.44
C ASN A 2 21.92 -3.82 9.34
N THR A 3 21.27 -3.83 8.19
CA THR A 3 21.57 -2.92 7.08
C THR A 3 21.39 -1.46 7.51
N LEU A 4 20.23 -1.13 8.11
CA LEU A 4 19.97 0.24 8.54
C LEU A 4 20.97 0.70 9.60
N LEU A 5 21.20 -0.10 10.64
CA LEU A 5 22.16 0.24 11.71
C LEU A 5 23.60 0.36 11.22
N ASN A 6 23.95 -0.24 10.09
CA ASN A 6 25.29 -0.10 9.50
C ASN A 6 25.45 1.16 8.66
N ILE A 7 24.39 1.65 8.03
CA ILE A 7 24.45 2.83 7.13
C ILE A 7 23.98 4.11 7.82
N ALA A 8 23.07 4.03 8.79
CA ALA A 8 22.54 5.18 9.51
C ALA A 8 23.58 5.67 10.53
N LYS A 9 24.20 6.81 10.23
CA LYS A 9 25.20 7.48 11.08
C LYS A 9 24.89 8.96 11.18
N HIS A 10 25.17 9.53 12.34
CA HIS A 10 25.09 10.98 12.53
C HIS A 10 26.12 11.66 11.60
N TRP A 11 25.67 12.68 10.89
CA TRP A 11 26.47 13.29 9.82
C TRP A 11 27.77 13.98 10.31
N GLU A 12 27.77 14.50 11.54
CA GLU A 12 28.96 15.12 12.16
C GLU A 12 29.76 14.12 12.98
N THR A 13 29.11 13.41 13.90
CA THR A 13 29.83 12.59 14.92
C THR A 13 30.16 11.19 14.41
N GLY A 14 29.48 10.73 13.34
CA GLY A 14 29.62 9.36 12.84
C GLY A 14 28.99 8.29 13.73
N GLU A 15 28.33 8.68 14.83
CA GLU A 15 27.65 7.76 15.75
C GLU A 15 26.54 7.00 15.02
N LYS A 16 26.40 5.72 15.32
CA LYS A 16 25.35 4.88 14.76
C LYS A 16 24.00 5.21 15.39
N LEU A 17 22.92 4.98 14.62
CA LEU A 17 21.56 5.07 15.14
C LEU A 17 21.41 4.15 16.37
N PRO A 18 20.97 4.67 17.54
CA PRO A 18 20.69 3.87 18.72
C PRO A 18 19.62 2.79 18.45
N GLU A 19 19.77 1.62 19.06
CA GLU A 19 18.80 0.52 18.86
C GLU A 19 17.40 0.89 19.36
N GLU A 20 17.28 1.67 20.43
CA GLU A 20 15.97 2.11 20.92
C GLU A 20 15.24 3.01 19.91
N ASP A 21 15.96 3.86 19.18
CA ASP A 21 15.38 4.71 18.15
C ASP A 21 14.98 3.89 16.93
N TYR A 22 15.75 2.87 16.57
CA TYR A 22 15.33 1.88 15.58
C TYR A 22 14.02 1.20 15.97
N ILE A 23 13.85 0.81 17.24
CA ILE A 23 12.61 0.20 17.75
C ILE A 23 11.43 1.18 17.66
N LYS A 24 11.66 2.45 18.01
CA LYS A 24 10.64 3.52 17.87
C LYS A 24 10.21 3.69 16.40
N LEU A 25 11.17 3.72 15.48
CA LEU A 25 10.89 3.78 14.04
C LEU A 25 10.05 2.58 13.55
N CYS A 26 10.38 1.37 14.02
CA CYS A 26 9.60 0.18 13.70
C CYS A 26 8.16 0.26 14.20
N LYS A 27 7.94 0.75 15.42
CA LYS A 27 6.60 0.97 15.99
C LYS A 27 5.82 2.04 15.22
N ASN A 28 6.49 3.11 14.81
CA ASN A 28 5.85 4.19 14.05
C ASN A 28 5.33 3.73 12.68
N ARG A 29 5.93 2.71 12.07
CA ARG A 29 5.48 2.16 10.77
C ARG A 29 4.02 1.71 10.75
N THR A 30 3.54 1.17 11.86
CA THR A 30 2.17 0.64 11.97
C THR A 30 1.23 1.58 12.72
N PHE A 31 1.76 2.70 13.23
CA PHE A 31 0.95 3.70 13.93
C PHE A 31 -0.06 4.33 12.98
N ASN A 32 -1.33 4.32 13.38
CA ASN A 32 -2.45 4.84 12.59
C ASN A 32 -2.59 4.24 11.17
N CYS A 33 -1.99 3.06 10.90
CA CYS A 33 -2.04 2.44 9.57
C CYS A 33 -3.47 2.17 9.08
N GLY A 34 -4.42 1.89 9.97
CA GLY A 34 -5.83 1.70 9.63
C GLY A 34 -6.44 2.97 9.02
N ILE A 35 -6.26 4.11 9.70
CA ILE A 35 -6.75 5.43 9.21
C ILE A 35 -6.06 5.79 7.89
N ALA A 36 -4.75 5.58 7.80
CA ALA A 36 -4.00 5.85 6.56
C ALA A 36 -4.48 4.97 5.40
N THR A 37 -4.79 3.71 5.66
CA THR A 37 -5.33 2.79 4.65
C THR A 37 -6.72 3.20 4.22
N LEU A 38 -7.62 3.50 5.15
CA LEU A 38 -8.97 3.99 4.85
C LEU A 38 -8.93 5.26 3.99
N ARG A 39 -8.03 6.19 4.29
CA ARG A 39 -7.83 7.39 3.46
C ARG A 39 -7.47 7.05 2.02
N GLN A 40 -6.57 6.10 1.80
CA GLN A 40 -6.21 5.67 0.43
C GLN A 40 -7.36 4.96 -0.26
N LEU A 41 -8.15 4.15 0.45
CA LEU A 41 -9.36 3.54 -0.08
C LEU A 41 -10.43 4.59 -0.41
N HIS A 42 -10.59 5.61 0.43
CA HIS A 42 -11.46 6.75 0.16
C HIS A 42 -11.14 7.39 -1.19
N PHE A 43 -9.87 7.68 -1.46
CA PHE A 43 -9.42 8.26 -2.72
C PHE A 43 -9.66 7.32 -3.90
N ALA A 44 -9.29 6.06 -3.76
CA ALA A 44 -9.45 5.07 -4.83
C ALA A 44 -10.91 4.80 -5.18
N ILE A 45 -11.78 4.69 -4.18
CA ILE A 45 -13.22 4.45 -4.41
C ILE A 45 -13.86 5.71 -5.01
N THR A 46 -13.50 6.90 -4.53
CA THR A 46 -13.99 8.18 -5.08
C THR A 46 -13.62 8.30 -6.55
N ASP A 47 -12.36 8.02 -6.90
CA ASP A 47 -11.90 8.03 -8.29
C ASP A 47 -12.73 7.08 -9.17
N LEU A 48 -12.83 5.80 -8.77
CA LEU A 48 -13.59 4.80 -9.52
C LEU A 48 -15.06 5.17 -9.66
N ARG A 49 -15.68 5.77 -8.65
CA ARG A 49 -17.08 6.19 -8.68
C ARG A 49 -17.31 7.37 -9.60
N LEU A 50 -16.47 8.40 -9.54
CA LEU A 50 -16.55 9.58 -10.39
C LEU A 50 -16.37 9.25 -11.87
N HIS A 51 -15.53 8.26 -12.19
CA HIS A 51 -15.25 7.82 -13.57
C HIS A 51 -16.07 6.62 -14.01
N SER A 52 -17.07 6.21 -13.22
CA SER A 52 -17.96 5.10 -13.52
C SER A 52 -19.19 5.59 -14.33
N ASN A 53 -19.60 4.80 -15.33
CA ASN A 53 -20.83 5.03 -16.09
C ASN A 53 -22.10 4.46 -15.43
N LYS A 54 -22.05 4.13 -14.13
CA LYS A 54 -23.21 3.58 -13.42
C LYS A 54 -24.31 4.62 -13.28
N SER A 55 -25.55 4.19 -13.54
CA SER A 55 -26.73 5.06 -13.47
C SER A 55 -26.97 5.69 -12.11
N GLU A 56 -26.56 5.02 -11.03
CA GLU A 56 -26.70 5.49 -9.65
C GLU A 56 -25.95 6.79 -9.32
N TYR A 57 -24.93 7.14 -10.13
CA TYR A 57 -24.15 8.37 -9.98
C TYR A 57 -24.52 9.46 -10.96
N LYS A 58 -25.36 9.14 -11.94
CA LYS A 58 -25.75 10.10 -12.98
C LYS A 58 -26.55 11.26 -12.37
N GLY A 59 -26.08 12.46 -12.61
CA GLY A 59 -26.70 13.69 -12.10
C GLY A 59 -26.35 14.07 -10.66
N LYS A 60 -25.54 13.26 -9.95
CA LYS A 60 -25.00 13.64 -8.63
C LYS A 60 -23.81 14.58 -8.78
N GLU A 61 -23.72 15.54 -7.86
CA GLU A 61 -22.53 16.36 -7.72
C GLU A 61 -21.32 15.54 -7.23
N ALA A 62 -20.13 15.85 -7.74
CA ALA A 62 -18.92 15.09 -7.42
C ALA A 62 -18.63 15.05 -5.90
N ASP A 63 -18.85 16.17 -5.20
CA ASP A 63 -18.64 16.22 -3.75
C ASP A 63 -19.68 15.41 -2.98
N GLN A 64 -20.91 15.31 -3.48
CA GLN A 64 -21.93 14.42 -2.90
C GLN A 64 -21.50 12.96 -2.97
N ILE A 65 -20.99 12.51 -4.13
CA ILE A 65 -20.45 11.13 -4.28
C ILE A 65 -19.33 10.88 -3.29
N ARG A 66 -18.39 11.83 -3.15
CA ARG A 66 -17.28 11.73 -2.19
C ARG A 66 -17.78 11.61 -0.75
N ARG A 67 -18.78 12.38 -0.35
CA ARG A 67 -19.36 12.34 1.01
C ARG A 67 -20.09 11.03 1.30
N GLU A 68 -20.81 10.47 0.33
CA GLU A 68 -21.42 9.14 0.47
C GLU A 68 -20.35 8.06 0.73
N ILE A 69 -19.19 8.16 0.07
CA ILE A 69 -18.06 7.24 0.27
C ILE A 69 -17.41 7.48 1.65
N ALA A 70 -17.32 8.74 2.10
CA ALA A 70 -16.72 9.10 3.37
C ALA A 70 -17.39 8.39 4.55
N GLN A 71 -18.70 8.16 4.52
CA GLN A 71 -19.45 7.47 5.58
C GLN A 71 -18.86 6.09 5.92
N ASN A 72 -18.22 5.42 4.96
CA ASN A 72 -17.64 4.09 5.14
C ASN A 72 -16.10 4.06 5.11
N THR A 73 -15.46 5.21 4.82
CA THR A 73 -14.01 5.25 4.58
C THR A 73 -13.29 6.32 5.41
N THR A 74 -14.01 7.07 6.23
CA THR A 74 -13.42 8.04 7.15
C THR A 74 -13.89 7.81 8.57
N VAL A 75 -13.01 8.08 9.53
CA VAL A 75 -13.35 8.02 10.96
C VAL A 75 -14.05 9.30 11.42
N ILE A 76 -13.69 10.42 10.78
CA ILE A 76 -14.27 11.73 11.02
C ILE A 76 -14.86 12.22 9.71
N GLU A 77 -16.13 12.57 9.71
CA GLU A 77 -16.80 13.10 8.52
C GLU A 77 -16.18 14.43 8.05
N PRO A 78 -16.02 14.63 6.74
CA PRO A 78 -15.57 15.91 6.21
C PRO A 78 -16.55 17.03 6.54
N ILE A 79 -16.05 18.17 6.97
CA ILE A 79 -16.85 19.37 7.19
C ILE A 79 -17.44 19.90 5.88
N ASP A 80 -18.47 20.71 5.93
CA ASP A 80 -19.19 21.18 4.74
C ASP A 80 -18.33 22.06 3.82
N GLU A 81 -17.39 22.80 4.39
CA GLU A 81 -16.45 23.66 3.69
C GLU A 81 -15.31 22.90 3.01
N ASP A 82 -15.12 21.60 3.32
CA ASP A 82 -14.08 20.81 2.70
C ASP A 82 -14.36 20.58 1.20
N LYS A 83 -13.53 21.17 0.37
CA LYS A 83 -13.55 21.06 -1.09
C LYS A 83 -12.35 20.24 -1.62
N PHE A 84 -12.04 19.14 -0.94
CA PHE A 84 -10.88 18.30 -1.24
C PHE A 84 -10.72 17.97 -2.73
N LEU A 85 -11.79 17.70 -3.45
CA LEU A 85 -11.72 17.36 -4.88
C LEU A 85 -11.13 18.49 -5.73
N CYS A 86 -11.26 19.75 -5.32
CA CYS A 86 -10.65 20.90 -6.02
C CYS A 86 -9.12 20.88 -5.95
N CYS A 87 -8.54 20.19 -4.97
CA CYS A 87 -7.09 20.02 -4.78
C CYS A 87 -6.58 18.65 -5.26
N PHE A 88 -7.47 17.76 -5.63
CA PHE A 88 -7.13 16.37 -5.97
C PHE A 88 -6.87 16.19 -7.46
N SER A 89 -5.85 16.87 -7.96
CA SER A 89 -5.50 16.85 -9.39
C SER A 89 -5.13 15.46 -9.94
N HIS A 90 -4.68 14.52 -9.11
CA HIS A 90 -4.28 13.17 -9.51
C HIS A 90 -5.29 12.47 -10.41
N ILE A 91 -6.57 12.49 -10.02
CA ILE A 91 -7.66 11.80 -10.72
C ILE A 91 -8.30 12.62 -11.85
N PHE A 92 -7.84 13.86 -12.07
CA PHE A 92 -8.29 14.72 -13.15
C PHE A 92 -7.15 14.98 -14.14
N ALA A 93 -6.36 16.04 -13.94
CA ALA A 93 -5.25 16.39 -14.83
C ALA A 93 -3.98 15.55 -14.63
N GLY A 94 -3.86 14.84 -13.50
CA GLY A 94 -2.66 14.08 -13.12
C GLY A 94 -2.49 12.71 -13.79
N GLY A 95 -3.42 12.30 -14.64
CA GLY A 95 -3.30 11.03 -15.41
C GLY A 95 -3.69 9.75 -14.65
N TYR A 96 -4.29 9.85 -13.45
CA TYR A 96 -4.74 8.70 -12.64
C TYR A 96 -6.26 8.50 -12.64
N SER A 97 -6.98 9.08 -13.60
CA SER A 97 -8.44 8.89 -13.74
C SER A 97 -8.80 7.42 -13.86
N ALA A 98 -9.69 6.94 -12.98
CA ALA A 98 -10.04 5.53 -12.81
C ALA A 98 -8.84 4.61 -12.52
N GLY A 99 -7.72 5.15 -12.08
CA GLY A 99 -6.46 4.46 -11.89
C GLY A 99 -5.79 4.68 -10.51
N TYR A 100 -6.36 5.49 -9.63
CA TYR A 100 -5.75 5.78 -8.33
C TYR A 100 -5.57 4.53 -7.45
N TYR A 101 -6.44 3.54 -7.56
CA TYR A 101 -6.33 2.27 -6.85
C TYR A 101 -5.00 1.54 -7.11
N SER A 102 -4.31 1.85 -8.21
CA SER A 102 -3.04 1.23 -8.60
C SER A 102 -1.95 1.39 -7.54
N TYR A 103 -1.97 2.46 -6.73
CA TYR A 103 -1.04 2.64 -5.61
C TYR A 103 -1.17 1.51 -4.59
N LYS A 104 -2.40 1.16 -4.19
CA LYS A 104 -2.63 0.05 -3.26
C LYS A 104 -2.40 -1.30 -3.89
N TRP A 105 -2.72 -1.44 -5.17
CA TRP A 105 -2.40 -2.66 -5.91
C TRP A 105 -0.89 -2.91 -5.99
N ALA A 106 -0.09 -1.89 -6.26
CA ALA A 106 1.36 -1.98 -6.25
C ALA A 106 1.91 -2.34 -4.86
N GLU A 107 1.32 -1.83 -3.78
CA GLU A 107 1.68 -2.22 -2.42
C GLU A 107 1.39 -3.71 -2.14
N VAL A 108 0.27 -4.26 -2.64
CA VAL A 108 -0.02 -5.70 -2.55
C VAL A 108 1.07 -6.51 -3.24
N LEU A 109 1.43 -6.14 -4.48
CA LEU A 109 2.45 -6.83 -5.25
C LEU A 109 3.82 -6.76 -4.56
N SER A 110 4.23 -5.58 -4.10
CA SER A 110 5.53 -5.39 -3.45
C SER A 110 5.64 -6.11 -2.12
N ALA A 111 4.60 -6.08 -1.30
CA ALA A 111 4.56 -6.78 -0.02
C ALA A 111 4.61 -8.32 -0.21
N ASP A 112 3.86 -8.84 -1.16
CA ASP A 112 3.85 -10.27 -1.46
C ASP A 112 5.15 -10.73 -2.17
N ALA A 113 5.76 -9.89 -3.00
CA ALA A 113 7.09 -10.17 -3.54
C ALA A 113 8.14 -10.21 -2.42
N PHE A 114 8.10 -9.25 -1.47
CA PHE A 114 9.03 -9.22 -0.34
C PHE A 114 8.85 -10.41 0.61
N SER A 115 7.65 -10.95 0.75
CA SER A 115 7.43 -12.14 1.59
C SER A 115 8.25 -13.35 1.13
N MET A 116 8.63 -13.45 -0.15
CA MET A 116 9.55 -14.49 -0.62
C MET A 116 10.95 -14.37 0.00
N PHE A 117 11.40 -13.16 0.28
CA PHE A 117 12.66 -12.93 1.01
C PHE A 117 12.51 -13.27 2.49
N GLU A 118 11.36 -13.00 3.10
CA GLU A 118 11.06 -13.41 4.49
C GLU A 118 11.02 -14.94 4.59
N GLU A 119 10.37 -15.62 3.66
CA GLU A 119 10.32 -17.10 3.54
C GLU A 119 11.72 -17.71 3.38
N ALA A 120 12.62 -17.01 2.68
CA ALA A 120 14.01 -17.43 2.48
C ALA A 120 14.88 -17.26 3.74
N ASN A 121 14.36 -16.71 4.82
CA ASN A 121 15.05 -16.30 6.04
C ASN A 121 16.06 -15.17 5.79
N LEU A 122 15.68 -13.94 6.16
CA LEU A 122 16.46 -12.72 5.92
C LEU A 122 17.87 -12.74 6.54
N GLU A 123 18.12 -13.58 7.53
CA GLU A 123 19.46 -13.79 8.13
C GLU A 123 20.33 -14.75 7.29
N ASN A 124 19.74 -15.54 6.41
CA ASN A 124 20.46 -16.46 5.53
C ASN A 124 20.90 -15.75 4.24
N THR A 125 22.09 -15.20 4.24
CA THR A 125 22.66 -14.46 3.11
C THR A 125 22.67 -15.26 1.79
N LYS A 126 22.89 -16.58 1.83
CA LYS A 126 22.90 -17.43 0.63
C LYS A 126 21.51 -17.48 0.01
N ASN A 127 20.48 -17.73 0.81
CA ASN A 127 19.09 -17.81 0.34
C ASN A 127 18.59 -16.44 -0.15
N VAL A 128 18.90 -15.36 0.59
CA VAL A 128 18.55 -13.99 0.19
C VAL A 128 19.19 -13.62 -1.16
N LYS A 129 20.45 -13.98 -1.38
CA LYS A 129 21.13 -13.77 -2.68
C LYS A 129 20.46 -14.55 -3.81
N ALA A 130 20.07 -15.81 -3.58
CA ALA A 130 19.38 -16.65 -4.57
C ALA A 130 18.01 -16.04 -4.93
N THR A 131 17.23 -15.63 -3.92
CA THR A 131 15.94 -14.94 -4.12
C THR A 131 16.13 -13.61 -4.85
N GLY A 132 17.13 -12.82 -4.48
CA GLY A 132 17.48 -11.57 -5.14
C GLY A 132 17.88 -11.76 -6.59
N LYS A 133 18.64 -12.82 -6.90
CA LYS A 133 18.96 -13.17 -8.29
C LYS A 133 17.70 -13.49 -9.09
N ARG A 134 16.80 -14.31 -8.52
CA ARG A 134 15.51 -14.62 -9.16
C ARG A 134 14.68 -13.36 -9.39
N PHE A 135 14.60 -12.45 -8.40
CA PHE A 135 13.90 -11.16 -8.54
C PHE A 135 14.50 -10.32 -9.68
N LYS A 136 15.83 -10.24 -9.73
CA LYS A 136 16.53 -9.56 -10.82
C LYS A 136 16.19 -10.16 -12.18
N ASP A 137 16.29 -11.49 -12.32
CA ASP A 137 16.15 -12.19 -13.60
C ASP A 137 14.68 -12.22 -14.09
N THR A 138 13.69 -12.12 -13.19
CA THR A 138 12.28 -12.14 -13.58
C THR A 138 11.63 -10.77 -13.54
N VAL A 139 11.75 -10.00 -12.44
CA VAL A 139 11.04 -8.72 -12.30
C VAL A 139 11.82 -7.59 -12.95
N LEU A 140 13.09 -7.41 -12.56
CA LEU A 140 13.87 -6.25 -13.03
C LEU A 140 14.26 -6.36 -14.49
N SER A 141 14.67 -7.55 -14.96
CA SER A 141 15.14 -7.73 -16.34
C SER A 141 14.00 -7.73 -17.36
N LEU A 142 12.82 -8.15 -16.99
CA LEU A 142 11.67 -8.18 -17.90
C LEU A 142 11.00 -6.79 -18.02
N GLY A 143 11.02 -5.98 -16.96
CA GLY A 143 10.40 -4.66 -16.97
C GLY A 143 8.95 -4.73 -17.43
N GLY A 144 8.60 -3.93 -18.44
CA GLY A 144 7.27 -3.89 -19.06
C GLY A 144 7.07 -4.81 -20.28
N SER A 145 7.97 -5.78 -20.51
CA SER A 145 7.90 -6.66 -21.70
C SER A 145 6.78 -7.70 -21.62
N LEU A 146 6.31 -8.01 -20.42
CA LEU A 146 5.16 -8.88 -20.15
C LEU A 146 4.17 -8.17 -19.25
N SER A 147 2.94 -8.72 -19.12
CA SER A 147 1.97 -8.17 -18.18
C SER A 147 2.49 -8.26 -16.73
N PRO A 148 2.19 -7.29 -15.86
CA PRO A 148 2.63 -7.31 -14.46
C PRO A 148 2.26 -8.59 -13.72
N LEU A 149 1.10 -9.17 -14.02
CA LEU A 149 0.65 -10.41 -13.40
C LEU A 149 1.49 -11.61 -13.84
N GLU A 150 1.87 -11.68 -15.11
CA GLU A 150 2.77 -12.72 -15.63
C GLU A 150 4.15 -12.62 -15.03
N VAL A 151 4.73 -11.42 -14.98
CA VAL A 151 6.01 -11.15 -14.32
C VAL A 151 5.98 -11.57 -12.85
N PHE A 152 4.91 -11.23 -12.14
CA PHE A 152 4.73 -11.63 -10.75
C PHE A 152 4.67 -13.16 -10.59
N LYS A 153 3.91 -13.84 -11.46
CA LYS A 153 3.83 -15.32 -11.46
C LYS A 153 5.16 -15.99 -11.75
N LEU A 154 5.97 -15.44 -12.64
CA LEU A 154 7.33 -15.94 -12.91
C LEU A 154 8.22 -15.85 -11.66
N PHE A 155 8.08 -14.76 -10.90
CA PHE A 155 8.83 -14.58 -9.66
C PHE A 155 8.29 -15.42 -8.51
N ARG A 156 6.97 -15.32 -8.20
CA ARG A 156 6.37 -15.95 -7.02
C ARG A 156 5.89 -17.38 -7.23
N GLY A 157 5.68 -17.81 -8.50
CA GLY A 157 5.11 -19.13 -8.82
C GLY A 157 3.60 -19.22 -8.60
N ARG A 158 2.92 -18.13 -8.27
CA ARG A 158 1.47 -18.04 -7.98
C ARG A 158 0.95 -16.65 -8.20
N GLU A 159 -0.36 -16.48 -8.11
CA GLU A 159 -1.01 -15.17 -8.09
C GLU A 159 -0.73 -14.38 -6.80
N PRO A 160 -0.83 -13.04 -6.86
CA PRO A 160 -0.68 -12.17 -5.69
C PRO A 160 -1.72 -12.45 -4.62
N LYS A 161 -1.32 -12.26 -3.35
CA LYS A 161 -2.20 -12.31 -2.18
C LYS A 161 -2.06 -11.05 -1.34
N THR A 162 -3.13 -10.66 -0.67
CA THR A 162 -3.16 -9.47 0.19
C THR A 162 -2.56 -9.70 1.57
N ASP A 163 -2.41 -10.96 1.99
CA ASP A 163 -2.03 -11.36 3.35
C ASP A 163 -0.72 -10.70 3.82
N SER A 164 0.28 -10.65 2.91
CA SER A 164 1.58 -10.03 3.21
C SER A 164 1.46 -8.52 3.49
N LEU A 165 0.63 -7.81 2.72
CA LEU A 165 0.40 -6.39 2.97
C LEU A 165 -0.30 -6.16 4.31
N ILE A 166 -1.33 -6.95 4.61
CA ILE A 166 -2.07 -6.87 5.87
C ILE A 166 -1.14 -7.11 7.06
N LYS A 167 -0.28 -8.15 6.96
CA LYS A 167 0.76 -8.43 7.96
C LYS A 167 1.73 -7.25 8.12
N HIS A 168 2.22 -6.68 7.02
CA HIS A 168 3.17 -5.57 7.05
C HIS A 168 2.56 -4.28 7.62
N LEU A 169 1.26 -4.08 7.47
CA LEU A 169 0.52 -2.97 8.08
C LEU A 169 0.23 -3.20 9.57
N GLY A 170 0.55 -4.39 10.10
CA GLY A 170 0.23 -4.74 11.50
C GLY A 170 -1.27 -4.96 11.74
N LEU A 171 -2.05 -5.16 10.68
CA LEU A 171 -3.47 -5.48 10.78
C LEU A 171 -3.63 -6.98 10.97
N SER A 172 -4.55 -7.37 11.88
CA SER A 172 -4.82 -8.79 12.15
C SER A 172 -5.71 -9.39 11.07
N LEU A 173 -5.29 -10.53 10.49
CA LEU A 173 -6.12 -11.30 9.55
C LEU A 173 -7.38 -11.88 10.21
N ILE A 174 -7.37 -12.08 11.54
CA ILE A 174 -8.50 -12.62 12.30
C ILE A 174 -9.71 -11.68 12.24
N HIS A 175 -9.49 -10.35 12.19
CA HIS A 175 -10.56 -9.35 12.14
C HIS A 175 -11.18 -9.17 10.75
N ILE A 176 -10.60 -9.76 9.70
CA ILE A 176 -11.09 -9.66 8.32
C ILE A 176 -12.12 -10.76 8.02
N SER A 177 -12.04 -11.89 8.70
CA SER A 177 -12.97 -13.02 8.54
C SER A 177 -14.29 -12.86 9.31
N GLU A 178 -14.36 -11.97 10.29
CA GLU A 178 -15.59 -11.65 11.03
C GLU A 178 -15.90 -10.16 10.92
N PRO A 179 -16.93 -9.76 10.16
CA PRO A 179 -17.43 -8.39 10.23
C PRO A 179 -17.95 -8.15 11.64
N THR A 180 -17.25 -7.35 12.41
CA THR A 180 -17.70 -6.89 13.71
C THR A 180 -19.06 -6.22 13.51
N ARG A 181 -20.14 -6.87 13.91
CA ARG A 181 -21.44 -6.22 14.10
C ARG A 181 -21.23 -5.18 15.19
N LEU A 182 -21.04 -3.94 14.80
CA LEU A 182 -21.21 -2.82 15.70
C LEU A 182 -22.68 -2.84 16.15
N ARG A 183 -22.88 -3.08 17.43
CA ARG A 183 -24.19 -2.92 18.10
C ARG A 183 -24.39 -1.45 18.43
#